data_3235edbfc873c5a6135785fe13412c97
#
_entry.id   3235edbfc873c5a6135785fe13412c97
#
_cell.length_a   1.000
_cell.length_b   1.000
_cell.length_c   1.000
_cell.angle_alpha   90.00
_cell.angle_beta   90.00
_cell.angle_gamma   90.00
#
_symmetry.space_group_name_H-M   'P 1'
#
loop_
_entity.id
_entity.type
_entity.pdbx_description
1 polymer ?
#
loop_
_entity_poly.entity_id
_entity_poly.type
_entity_poly.pdbx_seq_one_letter_code
_entity_poly.pdbx_strand_id
1 'polypeptide(L)'
;MSIITFNKSTSDREDFLVNKSPYQIVPLHDRFFYKEYLDTLPNPEFDNKILIHSSFTTRPFSNKQIGNKKCNDNLKGYELIANKLRTKYILFHGPANIDDYHNFTNGLSNIDLNIKDKIICIEIPAFSKAFIDYIKQNPINNSLNNSNNQQINQSSNQPLNPYYNFICEYLNTVTSFKPVNNQFQIVLDTAHLHSNGLNGIEIIKLCNEYLNYYDFIHMNGNIKDQFKPDIHTPIDSVNDKIKFSEYVVRNIAKLNKICICETKDGDYEYYQELSEEYGYSIVDKNKLYAY
;
A
#
# COMPACT_ATOMS: atom_id res chain seq x y z
N MET A 1 -5.29 -9.11 17.74
CA MET A 1 -5.35 -7.70 18.17
C MET A 1 -4.79 -6.90 17.01
N SER A 2 -5.62 -6.14 16.31
CA SER A 2 -5.15 -5.34 15.18
C SER A 2 -4.47 -4.10 15.72
N ILE A 3 -3.26 -3.81 15.25
CA ILE A 3 -2.53 -2.61 15.62
C ILE A 3 -2.78 -1.61 14.51
N ILE A 4 -3.57 -0.58 14.81
CA ILE A 4 -3.70 0.57 13.93
C ILE A 4 -2.60 1.54 14.34
N THR A 5 -1.64 1.73 13.46
CA THR A 5 -0.60 2.71 13.68
C THR A 5 -0.89 3.90 12.79
N PHE A 6 -1.09 5.03 13.44
CA PHE A 6 -1.16 6.30 12.76
C PHE A 6 0.25 6.78 12.57
N ASN A 7 0.73 6.65 11.34
CA ASN A 7 1.98 7.25 11.00
C ASN A 7 1.81 8.19 9.84
N LYS A 8 2.12 9.43 10.16
CA LYS A 8 2.46 10.43 9.20
C LYS A 8 3.53 9.85 8.30
N SER A 9 3.26 9.83 7.01
CA SER A 9 4.32 9.70 6.01
C SER A 9 5.26 10.88 6.22
N THR A 10 6.40 10.67 6.86
CA THR A 10 7.34 11.76 7.07
C THR A 10 8.28 11.82 5.89
N SER A 11 8.17 12.88 5.10
CA SER A 11 9.17 13.25 4.10
C SER A 11 10.34 14.00 4.74
N ASP A 12 10.21 14.41 6.00
CA ASP A 12 11.16 15.28 6.66
C ASP A 12 11.91 14.56 7.78
N ARG A 13 13.23 14.84 7.84
CA ARG A 13 14.15 14.33 8.84
C ARG A 13 13.78 14.76 10.26
N GLU A 14 13.31 16.01 10.41
CA GLU A 14 12.97 16.56 11.73
C GLU A 14 11.77 15.84 12.32
N ASP A 15 10.75 15.54 11.52
CA ASP A 15 9.59 14.74 11.94
C ASP A 15 10.01 13.34 12.37
N PHE A 16 11.00 12.73 11.67
CA PHE A 16 11.51 11.42 12.02
C PHE A 16 12.22 11.42 13.39
N LEU A 17 13.02 12.43 13.66
CA LEU A 17 13.75 12.56 14.91
C LEU A 17 12.84 12.88 16.09
N VAL A 18 11.76 13.65 15.86
CA VAL A 18 10.81 14.03 16.90
C VAL A 18 9.83 12.90 17.22
N ASN A 19 9.36 12.19 16.19
CA ASN A 19 8.32 11.17 16.35
C ASN A 19 8.85 9.74 16.56
N LYS A 20 10.14 9.55 16.64
CA LYS A 20 10.94 8.33 16.97
C LYS A 20 10.41 6.94 16.53
N SER A 21 9.24 6.79 15.92
CA SER A 21 8.66 5.50 15.54
C SER A 21 7.75 5.56 14.31
N PRO A 22 8.24 6.00 13.15
CA PRO A 22 7.45 5.87 11.95
C PRO A 22 7.38 4.40 11.53
N TYR A 23 6.17 3.91 11.26
CA TYR A 23 6.01 2.64 10.55
C TYR A 23 6.16 2.79 9.04
N GLN A 24 6.08 4.01 8.55
CA GLN A 24 6.34 4.33 7.16
C GLN A 24 7.23 5.56 7.05
N ILE A 25 8.23 5.46 6.20
CA ILE A 25 9.17 6.54 5.89
C ILE A 25 9.16 6.74 4.38
N VAL A 26 8.97 7.99 3.94
CA VAL A 26 9.16 8.41 2.56
C VAL A 26 10.49 9.15 2.45
N PRO A 27 11.59 8.50 2.04
CA PRO A 27 12.87 9.17 1.92
C PRO A 27 12.85 10.18 0.77
N LEU A 28 13.46 11.33 0.96
CA LEU A 28 13.64 12.31 -0.12
C LEU A 28 14.56 11.76 -1.19
N HIS A 29 14.07 11.71 -2.42
CA HIS A 29 14.70 11.07 -3.58
C HIS A 29 16.15 11.49 -3.84
N ASP A 30 16.48 12.75 -3.65
CA ASP A 30 17.80 13.30 -3.99
C ASP A 30 18.87 13.03 -2.92
N ARG A 31 18.53 12.43 -1.79
CA ARG A 31 19.40 12.25 -0.63
C ARG A 31 19.84 10.80 -0.37
N PHE A 32 19.39 9.84 -1.17
CA PHE A 32 19.69 8.42 -0.94
C PHE A 32 21.16 8.06 -0.95
N PHE A 33 21.93 8.76 -1.75
CA PHE A 33 23.31 8.43 -2.02
C PHE A 33 24.31 9.20 -1.15
N TYR A 34 23.83 10.11 -0.31
CA TYR A 34 24.72 10.84 0.57
C TYR A 34 24.94 10.05 1.86
N LYS A 35 26.19 9.63 2.07
CA LYS A 35 26.61 8.98 3.31
C LYS A 35 26.12 9.77 4.54
N GLU A 36 26.22 11.10 4.46
CA GLU A 36 25.72 12.02 5.49
C GLU A 36 24.22 11.86 5.79
N TYR A 37 23.39 11.58 4.78
CA TYR A 37 21.97 11.30 5.01
C TYR A 37 21.77 9.97 5.73
N LEU A 38 22.48 8.91 5.31
CA LEU A 38 22.42 7.61 5.96
C LEU A 38 22.92 7.68 7.40
N ASP A 39 23.96 8.48 7.67
CA ASP A 39 24.52 8.67 9.01
C ASP A 39 23.56 9.45 9.93
N THR A 40 22.59 10.18 9.35
CA THR A 40 21.56 10.91 10.12
C THR A 40 20.33 10.08 10.43
N LEU A 41 20.15 8.95 9.76
CA LEU A 41 19.06 8.03 10.09
C LEU A 41 19.35 7.36 11.43
N PRO A 42 18.34 7.24 12.32
CA PRO A 42 18.53 6.60 13.60
C PRO A 42 18.92 5.14 13.40
N ASN A 43 19.65 4.61 14.36
CA ASN A 43 19.75 3.17 14.54
C ASN A 43 18.50 2.73 15.28
N PRO A 44 17.61 1.94 14.68
CA PRO A 44 16.44 1.46 15.39
C PRO A 44 16.90 0.56 16.54
N GLU A 45 16.42 0.85 17.73
CA GLU A 45 16.68 0.01 18.92
C GLU A 45 15.82 -1.27 18.88
N PHE A 46 14.83 -1.32 17.96
CA PHE A 46 13.82 -2.37 17.91
C PHE A 46 13.71 -2.99 16.51
N ASP A 47 13.32 -4.24 16.48
CA ASP A 47 13.00 -5.01 15.25
C ASP A 47 11.60 -4.60 14.72
N ASN A 48 11.44 -3.33 14.41
CA ASN A 48 10.17 -2.75 14.01
C ASN A 48 9.90 -3.02 12.52
N LYS A 49 8.67 -3.35 12.19
CA LYS A 49 8.18 -3.40 10.82
C LYS A 49 8.03 -1.98 10.28
N ILE A 50 9.14 -1.38 9.85
CA ILE A 50 9.17 -0.07 9.20
C ILE A 50 9.00 -0.29 7.70
N LEU A 51 8.05 0.40 7.09
CA LEU A 51 7.83 0.38 5.66
C LEU A 51 8.58 1.56 5.02
N ILE A 52 9.53 1.27 4.13
CA ILE A 52 10.19 2.28 3.33
C ILE A 52 9.35 2.53 2.09
N HIS A 53 8.67 3.65 2.03
CA HIS A 53 7.82 4.01 0.91
C HIS A 53 8.63 4.74 -0.16
N SER A 54 8.62 4.24 -1.38
CA SER A 54 9.35 4.87 -2.48
C SER A 54 8.73 6.21 -2.90
N SER A 55 9.58 7.13 -3.33
CA SER A 55 9.13 8.38 -3.94
C SER A 55 8.39 8.13 -5.26
N PHE A 56 7.40 8.96 -5.57
CA PHE A 56 6.67 8.96 -6.87
C PHE A 56 7.58 9.14 -8.09
N THR A 57 8.79 9.64 -7.90
CA THR A 57 9.76 9.80 -8.99
C THR A 57 10.46 8.50 -9.36
N THR A 58 10.44 7.50 -8.49
CA THR A 58 10.97 6.16 -8.77
C THR A 58 9.85 5.31 -9.37
N ARG A 59 9.89 5.12 -10.68
CA ARG A 59 8.89 4.40 -11.47
C ARG A 59 9.45 3.11 -12.04
N PRO A 60 9.61 2.05 -11.23
CA PRO A 60 10.27 0.82 -11.67
C PRO A 60 9.51 0.06 -12.76
N PHE A 61 8.26 0.44 -13.03
CA PHE A 61 7.40 -0.16 -14.06
C PHE A 61 7.37 0.64 -15.36
N SER A 62 7.92 1.84 -15.37
CA SER A 62 7.93 2.67 -16.58
C SER A 62 8.91 2.15 -17.62
N ASN A 63 8.46 1.96 -18.85
CA ASN A 63 9.30 1.60 -20.00
C ASN A 63 10.56 2.47 -20.14
N LYS A 64 10.48 3.74 -19.76
CA LYS A 64 11.59 4.68 -19.84
C LYS A 64 12.60 4.51 -18.72
N GLN A 65 12.23 3.81 -17.65
CA GLN A 65 13.04 3.68 -16.44
C GLN A 65 13.53 2.26 -16.17
N ILE A 66 12.80 1.23 -16.59
CA ILE A 66 13.20 -0.17 -16.40
C ILE A 66 14.62 -0.39 -16.95
N GLY A 67 15.52 -0.89 -16.09
CA GLY A 67 16.92 -1.17 -16.44
C GLY A 67 17.80 0.05 -16.63
N ASN A 68 17.26 1.27 -16.54
CA ASN A 68 18.04 2.49 -16.65
C ASN A 68 18.87 2.69 -15.36
N LYS A 69 20.09 3.22 -15.54
CA LYS A 69 21.04 3.39 -14.44
C LYS A 69 20.45 4.16 -13.26
N LYS A 70 19.73 5.27 -13.51
CA LYS A 70 19.13 6.09 -12.45
C LYS A 70 18.10 5.31 -11.65
N CYS A 71 17.24 4.54 -12.31
CA CYS A 71 16.26 3.71 -11.63
C CYS A 71 16.95 2.64 -10.78
N ASN A 72 17.94 1.94 -11.34
CA ASN A 72 18.67 0.90 -10.61
C ASN A 72 19.45 1.49 -9.42
N ASP A 73 20.03 2.66 -9.57
CA ASP A 73 20.72 3.37 -8.47
C ASP A 73 19.72 3.73 -7.36
N ASN A 74 18.50 4.17 -7.72
CA ASN A 74 17.44 4.44 -6.74
C ASN A 74 17.01 3.17 -6.00
N LEU A 75 16.81 2.06 -6.71
CA LEU A 75 16.46 0.78 -6.09
C LEU A 75 17.50 0.36 -5.04
N LYS A 76 18.78 0.47 -5.37
CA LYS A 76 19.88 0.21 -4.43
C LYS A 76 19.89 1.20 -3.26
N GLY A 77 19.51 2.45 -3.49
CA GLY A 77 19.37 3.45 -2.44
C GLY A 77 18.32 3.06 -1.39
N TYR A 78 17.16 2.56 -1.82
CA TYR A 78 16.14 2.04 -0.89
C TYR A 78 16.63 0.83 -0.12
N GLU A 79 17.37 -0.07 -0.76
CA GLU A 79 17.99 -1.22 -0.08
C GLU A 79 18.95 -0.75 1.03
N LEU A 80 19.80 0.24 0.75
CA LEU A 80 20.73 0.80 1.74
C LEU A 80 20.00 1.44 2.94
N ILE A 81 18.90 2.18 2.69
CA ILE A 81 18.08 2.75 3.75
C ILE A 81 17.42 1.64 4.58
N ALA A 82 16.87 0.63 3.92
CA ALA A 82 16.26 -0.51 4.61
C ALA A 82 17.27 -1.25 5.48
N ASN A 83 18.50 -1.44 5.00
CA ASN A 83 19.59 -2.04 5.77
C ASN A 83 19.97 -1.18 6.98
N LYS A 84 20.09 0.14 6.81
CA LYS A 84 20.40 1.08 7.89
C LYS A 84 19.32 1.06 8.98
N LEU A 85 18.07 1.02 8.58
CA LEU A 85 16.91 0.98 9.47
C LEU A 85 16.56 -0.44 9.95
N ARG A 86 17.36 -1.44 9.58
CA ARG A 86 17.15 -2.86 9.93
C ARG A 86 15.73 -3.37 9.57
N THR A 87 15.11 -2.78 8.55
CA THR A 87 13.83 -3.26 8.02
C THR A 87 14.02 -4.13 6.79
N LYS A 88 13.02 -4.98 6.53
CA LYS A 88 12.95 -5.78 5.31
C LYS A 88 11.98 -5.20 4.27
N TYR A 89 11.12 -4.27 4.65
CA TYR A 89 9.98 -3.85 3.85
C TYR A 89 10.29 -2.61 3.02
N ILE A 90 10.13 -2.71 1.71
CA ILE A 90 10.25 -1.59 0.76
C ILE A 90 9.01 -1.57 -0.12
N LEU A 91 8.31 -0.43 -0.16
CA LEU A 91 7.08 -0.24 -0.92
C LEU A 91 7.35 0.56 -2.20
N PHE A 92 6.80 0.08 -3.29
CA PHE A 92 6.72 0.78 -4.57
C PHE A 92 5.26 0.86 -5.03
N HIS A 93 4.87 2.02 -5.57
CA HIS A 93 3.61 2.09 -6.31
C HIS A 93 3.69 1.22 -7.55
N GLY A 94 2.68 0.42 -7.76
CA GLY A 94 2.53 -0.35 -8.99
C GLY A 94 2.14 0.53 -10.19
N PRO A 95 1.93 -0.06 -11.37
CA PRO A 95 1.55 0.68 -12.57
C PRO A 95 0.18 1.37 -12.45
N ALA A 96 0.15 2.69 -12.63
CA ALA A 96 -1.08 3.50 -12.59
C ALA A 96 -1.66 3.80 -13.99
N ASN A 97 -0.98 3.37 -15.05
CA ASN A 97 -1.39 3.58 -16.43
C ASN A 97 -1.14 2.32 -17.27
N ILE A 98 -1.76 2.25 -18.43
CA ILE A 98 -1.75 1.06 -19.28
C ILE A 98 -0.36 0.72 -19.83
N ASP A 99 0.44 1.72 -20.19
CA ASP A 99 1.77 1.48 -20.74
C ASP A 99 2.71 0.85 -19.72
N ASP A 100 2.67 1.34 -18.47
CA ASP A 100 3.44 0.79 -17.36
C ASP A 100 2.91 -0.59 -16.94
N TYR A 101 1.57 -0.81 -17.04
CA TYR A 101 0.95 -2.10 -16.74
C TYR A 101 1.41 -3.21 -17.70
N HIS A 102 1.56 -2.91 -18.99
CA HIS A 102 2.11 -3.86 -19.95
C HIS A 102 3.55 -4.30 -19.62
N ASN A 103 4.24 -3.52 -18.79
CA ASN A 103 5.60 -3.82 -18.32
C ASN A 103 5.65 -4.31 -16.86
N PHE A 104 4.52 -4.63 -16.26
CA PHE A 104 4.44 -4.94 -14.83
C PHE A 104 5.43 -6.04 -14.42
N THR A 105 5.37 -7.20 -15.08
CA THR A 105 6.26 -8.33 -14.79
C THR A 105 7.74 -8.00 -15.02
N ASN A 106 8.06 -7.22 -16.06
CA ASN A 106 9.42 -6.77 -16.30
C ASN A 106 9.92 -5.85 -15.18
N GLY A 107 9.05 -4.97 -14.67
CA GLY A 107 9.35 -4.11 -13.54
C GLY A 107 9.59 -4.90 -12.25
N LEU A 108 8.76 -5.90 -11.95
CA LEU A 108 8.96 -6.80 -10.81
C LEU A 108 10.31 -7.52 -10.92
N SER A 109 10.66 -8.03 -12.10
CA SER A 109 11.95 -8.68 -12.35
C SER A 109 13.13 -7.71 -12.16
N ASN A 110 12.99 -6.45 -12.63
CA ASN A 110 14.04 -5.44 -12.46
C ASN A 110 14.25 -5.07 -10.98
N ILE A 111 13.18 -4.98 -10.19
CA ILE A 111 13.27 -4.77 -8.74
C ILE A 111 13.98 -5.97 -8.09
N ASP A 112 13.57 -7.19 -8.39
CA ASP A 112 14.14 -8.41 -7.82
C ASP A 112 15.64 -8.58 -8.12
N LEU A 113 16.09 -8.12 -9.28
CA LEU A 113 17.51 -8.16 -9.66
C LEU A 113 18.37 -7.09 -8.95
N ASN A 114 17.80 -5.95 -8.60
CA ASN A 114 18.53 -4.79 -8.06
C ASN A 114 18.44 -4.64 -6.53
N ILE A 115 17.51 -5.32 -5.88
CA ILE A 115 17.35 -5.36 -4.43
C ILE A 115 17.50 -6.81 -3.97
N LYS A 116 18.05 -7.05 -2.78
CA LYS A 116 18.27 -8.40 -2.25
C LYS A 116 17.79 -8.53 -0.82
N ASP A 117 17.28 -9.71 -0.50
CA ASP A 117 16.90 -10.12 0.85
C ASP A 117 15.87 -9.17 1.51
N LYS A 118 14.89 -8.71 0.71
CA LYS A 118 13.84 -7.80 1.15
C LYS A 118 12.45 -8.37 0.88
N ILE A 119 11.47 -7.77 1.54
CA ILE A 119 10.05 -7.95 1.25
C ILE A 119 9.62 -6.71 0.44
N ILE A 120 9.39 -6.93 -0.84
CA ILE A 120 8.97 -5.89 -1.77
C ILE A 120 7.45 -5.79 -1.73
N CYS A 121 6.96 -4.67 -1.25
CA CYS A 121 5.54 -4.36 -1.18
C CYS A 121 5.14 -3.58 -2.43
N ILE A 122 4.15 -4.04 -3.16
CA ILE A 122 3.60 -3.35 -4.33
C ILE A 122 2.23 -2.81 -3.97
N GLU A 123 2.14 -1.49 -3.89
CA GLU A 123 0.89 -0.82 -3.63
C GLU A 123 0.07 -0.68 -4.90
N ILE A 124 -1.23 -0.97 -4.79
CA ILE A 124 -2.17 -0.66 -5.87
C ILE A 124 -2.41 0.85 -5.90
N PRO A 125 -2.05 1.55 -7.00
CA PRO A 125 -2.23 2.99 -7.08
C PRO A 125 -3.65 3.36 -7.51
N ALA A 126 -4.02 4.63 -7.37
CA ALA A 126 -5.15 5.18 -8.11
C ALA A 126 -4.85 5.18 -9.61
N PHE A 127 -5.70 4.54 -10.40
CA PHE A 127 -5.50 4.41 -11.84
C PHE A 127 -5.78 5.72 -12.59
N SER A 128 -4.99 6.00 -13.60
CA SER A 128 -5.25 7.12 -14.48
C SER A 128 -6.61 6.96 -15.19
N LYS A 129 -7.24 8.08 -15.57
CA LYS A 129 -8.51 8.05 -16.30
C LYS A 129 -8.43 7.18 -17.56
N ALA A 130 -7.36 7.30 -18.33
CA ALA A 130 -7.16 6.50 -19.54
C ALA A 130 -7.10 5.00 -19.23
N PHE A 131 -6.54 4.62 -18.07
CA PHE A 131 -6.46 3.23 -17.67
C PHE A 131 -7.85 2.71 -17.23
N ILE A 132 -8.61 3.51 -16.49
CA ILE A 132 -10.01 3.19 -16.14
C ILE A 132 -10.87 3.01 -17.39
N ASP A 133 -10.76 3.90 -18.37
CA ASP A 133 -11.47 3.80 -19.63
C ASP A 133 -11.07 2.54 -20.42
N TYR A 134 -9.79 2.17 -20.39
CA TYR A 134 -9.30 0.90 -20.95
C TYR A 134 -9.93 -0.31 -20.29
N ILE A 135 -9.98 -0.38 -18.95
CA ILE A 135 -10.60 -1.48 -18.20
C ILE A 135 -12.07 -1.62 -18.58
N LYS A 136 -12.78 -0.50 -18.70
CA LYS A 136 -14.19 -0.47 -19.08
C LYS A 136 -14.43 -1.04 -20.48
N GLN A 137 -13.52 -0.76 -21.42
CA GLN A 137 -13.61 -1.23 -22.80
C GLN A 137 -13.15 -2.69 -22.97
N ASN A 138 -12.32 -3.18 -22.06
CA ASN A 138 -11.74 -4.52 -22.08
C ASN A 138 -12.05 -5.28 -20.78
N PRO A 139 -13.34 -5.55 -20.49
CA PRO A 139 -13.72 -6.24 -19.26
C PRO A 139 -13.17 -7.66 -19.26
N ILE A 140 -12.54 -8.05 -18.15
CA ILE A 140 -12.04 -9.41 -17.95
C ILE A 140 -13.22 -10.33 -17.66
N ASN A 141 -13.49 -11.22 -18.59
CA ASN A 141 -14.51 -12.25 -18.40
C ASN A 141 -13.90 -13.42 -17.61
N ASN A 142 -14.11 -13.44 -16.31
CA ASN A 142 -13.64 -14.50 -15.40
C ASN A 142 -14.34 -15.86 -15.59
N SER A 143 -14.76 -16.22 -16.82
CA SER A 143 -15.35 -17.54 -17.09
C SER A 143 -14.35 -18.71 -17.02
N LEU A 144 -13.05 -18.46 -16.80
CA LEU A 144 -12.02 -19.50 -16.95
C LEU A 144 -11.30 -19.91 -15.65
N ASN A 145 -11.54 -19.32 -14.48
CA ASN A 145 -10.74 -19.64 -13.27
C ASN A 145 -11.51 -20.33 -12.14
N ASN A 146 -12.63 -21.02 -12.44
CA ASN A 146 -13.40 -21.74 -11.42
C ASN A 146 -12.95 -23.20 -11.19
N SER A 147 -11.71 -23.58 -11.51
CA SER A 147 -11.30 -24.98 -11.34
C SER A 147 -10.65 -25.32 -9.98
N ASN A 148 -10.38 -24.36 -9.09
CA ASN A 148 -9.71 -24.67 -7.81
C ASN A 148 -10.18 -23.91 -6.55
N ASN A 149 -11.29 -23.18 -6.58
CA ASN A 149 -11.82 -22.57 -5.34
C ASN A 149 -13.22 -23.10 -5.01
N GLN A 150 -13.30 -23.69 -3.83
CA GLN A 150 -14.51 -24.22 -3.22
C GLN A 150 -15.70 -23.25 -3.33
N GLN A 151 -16.85 -23.84 -3.59
CA GLN A 151 -18.18 -23.22 -3.63
C GLN A 151 -18.40 -22.23 -2.48
N ILE A 152 -18.17 -20.94 -2.75
CA ILE A 152 -18.77 -19.88 -1.96
C ILE A 152 -20.12 -19.61 -2.61
N ASN A 153 -21.18 -19.86 -1.88
CA ASN A 153 -22.58 -19.69 -2.27
C ASN A 153 -22.79 -18.35 -2.98
N GLN A 154 -22.88 -18.39 -4.30
CA GLN A 154 -23.33 -17.26 -5.12
C GLN A 154 -24.86 -17.12 -4.99
N SER A 155 -25.30 -16.31 -4.07
CA SER A 155 -26.73 -15.93 -3.95
C SER A 155 -26.99 -14.49 -4.42
N SER A 156 -26.29 -13.98 -5.41
CA SER A 156 -26.67 -12.74 -6.08
C SER A 156 -26.28 -12.77 -7.55
N ASN A 157 -27.29 -12.71 -8.43
CA ASN A 157 -27.17 -12.57 -9.90
C ASN A 157 -26.75 -11.14 -10.33
N GLN A 158 -25.99 -10.41 -9.53
CA GLN A 158 -25.45 -9.13 -9.96
C GLN A 158 -24.20 -9.35 -10.80
N PRO A 159 -24.07 -8.71 -11.96
CA PRO A 159 -22.85 -8.77 -12.76
C PRO A 159 -21.69 -8.27 -11.90
N LEU A 160 -20.62 -9.07 -11.84
CA LEU A 160 -19.41 -8.71 -11.12
C LEU A 160 -18.87 -7.37 -11.64
N ASN A 161 -18.52 -6.49 -10.72
CA ASN A 161 -17.91 -5.20 -11.05
C ASN A 161 -16.65 -5.44 -11.90
N PRO A 162 -16.57 -4.95 -13.15
CA PRO A 162 -15.43 -5.22 -14.03
C PRO A 162 -14.11 -4.69 -13.45
N TYR A 163 -14.17 -3.63 -12.66
CA TYR A 163 -12.99 -3.08 -11.97
C TYR A 163 -12.50 -4.00 -10.86
N TYR A 164 -13.40 -4.66 -10.13
CA TYR A 164 -13.04 -5.66 -9.13
C TYR A 164 -12.25 -6.82 -9.77
N ASN A 165 -12.75 -7.35 -10.87
CA ASN A 165 -12.08 -8.45 -11.58
C ASN A 165 -10.70 -8.03 -12.09
N PHE A 166 -10.57 -6.82 -12.63
CA PHE A 166 -9.29 -6.30 -13.08
C PHE A 166 -8.31 -6.11 -11.93
N ILE A 167 -8.78 -5.59 -10.80
CA ILE A 167 -7.95 -5.42 -9.60
C ILE A 167 -7.46 -6.78 -9.09
N CYS A 168 -8.30 -7.80 -9.09
CA CYS A 168 -7.87 -9.16 -8.74
C CYS A 168 -6.78 -9.67 -9.69
N GLU A 169 -6.90 -9.47 -11.02
CA GLU A 169 -5.85 -9.84 -11.97
C GLU A 169 -4.55 -9.07 -11.72
N TYR A 170 -4.67 -7.76 -11.48
CA TYR A 170 -3.54 -6.91 -11.14
C TYR A 170 -2.78 -7.44 -9.91
N LEU A 171 -3.49 -7.73 -8.83
CA LEU A 171 -2.92 -8.27 -7.60
C LEU A 171 -2.33 -9.66 -7.80
N ASN A 172 -2.99 -10.50 -8.62
CA ASN A 172 -2.48 -11.82 -8.96
C ASN A 172 -1.16 -11.76 -9.73
N THR A 173 -0.90 -10.71 -10.48
CA THR A 173 0.41 -10.51 -11.13
C THR A 173 1.53 -10.43 -10.10
N VAL A 174 1.29 -9.77 -8.97
CA VAL A 174 2.28 -9.69 -7.87
C VAL A 174 2.37 -11.00 -7.10
N THR A 175 1.23 -11.56 -6.69
CA THR A 175 1.18 -12.72 -5.79
C THR A 175 1.63 -14.02 -6.47
N SER A 176 1.52 -14.09 -7.80
CA SER A 176 1.99 -15.24 -8.59
C SER A 176 3.42 -15.07 -9.11
N PHE A 177 4.02 -13.89 -8.98
CA PHE A 177 5.40 -13.66 -9.40
C PHE A 177 6.36 -14.60 -8.66
N LYS A 178 7.35 -15.12 -9.36
CA LYS A 178 8.35 -16.04 -8.80
C LYS A 178 9.69 -15.32 -8.68
N PRO A 179 9.95 -14.64 -7.56
CA PRO A 179 11.19 -13.93 -7.33
C PRO A 179 12.35 -14.91 -7.07
N VAL A 180 13.57 -14.44 -7.32
CA VAL A 180 14.82 -15.16 -7.06
C VAL A 180 15.48 -14.65 -5.76
N ASN A 181 15.42 -13.33 -5.53
CA ASN A 181 16.19 -12.69 -4.47
C ASN A 181 15.33 -12.16 -3.31
N ASN A 182 14.02 -11.99 -3.51
CA ASN A 182 13.15 -11.29 -2.58
C ASN A 182 11.85 -12.06 -2.32
N GLN A 183 11.04 -11.53 -1.41
CA GLN A 183 9.62 -11.88 -1.29
C GLN A 183 8.80 -10.71 -1.82
N PHE A 184 7.65 -10.98 -2.41
CA PHE A 184 6.74 -9.95 -2.87
C PHE A 184 5.43 -10.02 -2.10
N GLN A 185 4.95 -8.87 -1.69
CA GLN A 185 3.66 -8.67 -1.06
C GLN A 185 2.91 -7.54 -1.76
N ILE A 186 1.62 -7.46 -1.53
CA ILE A 186 0.79 -6.34 -1.96
C ILE A 186 0.59 -5.37 -0.80
N VAL A 187 0.26 -4.11 -1.12
CA VAL A 187 -0.33 -3.15 -0.18
C VAL A 187 -1.62 -2.65 -0.81
N LEU A 188 -2.70 -2.77 -0.04
CA LEU A 188 -4.01 -2.28 -0.43
C LEU A 188 -4.18 -0.88 0.16
N ASP A 189 -4.44 0.13 -0.68
CA ASP A 189 -4.86 1.44 -0.24
C ASP A 189 -6.36 1.61 -0.49
N THR A 190 -7.11 1.86 0.56
CA THR A 190 -8.57 1.91 0.48
C THR A 190 -9.09 3.11 -0.31
N ALA A 191 -8.37 4.26 -0.29
CA ALA A 191 -8.72 5.41 -1.11
C ALA A 191 -8.44 5.17 -2.59
N HIS A 192 -7.29 4.54 -2.91
CA HIS A 192 -6.97 4.13 -4.28
C HIS A 192 -7.99 3.12 -4.82
N LEU A 193 -8.34 2.11 -4.05
CA LEU A 193 -9.34 1.11 -4.45
C LEU A 193 -10.70 1.75 -4.73
N HIS A 194 -11.11 2.72 -3.91
CA HIS A 194 -12.33 3.47 -4.15
C HIS A 194 -12.23 4.31 -5.44
N SER A 195 -11.12 5.02 -5.64
CA SER A 195 -10.86 5.78 -6.87
C SER A 195 -10.86 4.89 -8.11
N ASN A 196 -10.49 3.62 -7.96
CA ASN A 196 -10.51 2.60 -9.00
C ASN A 196 -11.90 1.95 -9.21
N GLY A 197 -12.93 2.43 -8.53
CA GLY A 197 -14.33 2.04 -8.76
C GLY A 197 -14.89 1.01 -7.79
N LEU A 198 -14.20 0.67 -6.70
CA LEU A 198 -14.74 -0.23 -5.67
C LEU A 198 -15.52 0.53 -4.59
N ASN A 199 -16.58 -0.08 -4.09
CA ASN A 199 -17.26 0.38 -2.88
C ASN A 199 -16.67 -0.26 -1.61
N GLY A 200 -17.10 0.20 -0.43
CA GLY A 200 -16.57 -0.28 0.85
C GLY A 200 -16.69 -1.78 1.07
N ILE A 201 -17.81 -2.41 0.62
CA ILE A 201 -18.04 -3.86 0.74
C ILE A 201 -17.07 -4.65 -0.14
N GLU A 202 -16.86 -4.18 -1.38
CA GLU A 202 -15.91 -4.78 -2.33
C GLU A 202 -14.47 -4.65 -1.82
N ILE A 203 -14.13 -3.52 -1.20
CA ILE A 203 -12.81 -3.31 -0.57
C ILE A 203 -12.57 -4.32 0.55
N ILE A 204 -13.56 -4.52 1.46
CA ILE A 204 -13.42 -5.53 2.53
C ILE A 204 -13.27 -6.93 1.95
N LYS A 205 -14.08 -7.26 0.97
CA LYS A 205 -14.02 -8.56 0.30
C LYS A 205 -12.62 -8.80 -0.24
N LEU A 206 -12.04 -7.81 -0.92
CA LEU A 206 -10.69 -7.86 -1.46
C LEU A 206 -9.64 -8.03 -0.35
N CYS A 207 -9.75 -7.27 0.75
CA CYS A 207 -8.87 -7.41 1.91
C CYS A 207 -8.86 -8.84 2.48
N ASN A 208 -10.03 -9.48 2.56
CA ASN A 208 -10.13 -10.86 3.05
C ASN A 208 -9.57 -11.87 2.05
N GLU A 209 -9.84 -11.71 0.76
CA GLU A 209 -9.38 -12.63 -0.28
C GLU A 209 -7.84 -12.66 -0.38
N TYR A 210 -7.20 -11.52 -0.15
CA TYR A 210 -5.74 -11.38 -0.23
C TYR A 210 -5.04 -11.35 1.13
N LEU A 211 -5.69 -11.76 2.21
CA LEU A 211 -5.21 -11.65 3.60
C LEU A 211 -3.79 -12.21 3.82
N ASN A 212 -3.42 -13.27 3.11
CA ASN A 212 -2.13 -13.93 3.26
C ASN A 212 -0.99 -13.27 2.45
N TYR A 213 -1.29 -12.23 1.67
CA TYR A 213 -0.35 -11.62 0.74
C TYR A 213 0.09 -10.22 1.13
N TYR A 214 -0.32 -9.72 2.31
CA TYR A 214 0.11 -8.42 2.81
C TYR A 214 0.26 -8.42 4.34
N ASP A 215 1.17 -7.58 4.82
CA ASP A 215 1.34 -7.25 6.24
C ASP A 215 0.81 -5.84 6.54
N PHE A 216 0.81 -4.96 5.54
CA PHE A 216 0.42 -3.55 5.64
C PHE A 216 -0.79 -3.25 4.78
N ILE A 217 -1.65 -2.36 5.28
CA ILE A 217 -2.77 -1.77 4.55
C ILE A 217 -2.76 -0.26 4.77
N HIS A 218 -2.87 0.52 3.70
CA HIS A 218 -3.14 1.95 3.80
C HIS A 218 -4.64 2.13 3.96
N MET A 219 -5.05 2.57 5.14
CA MET A 219 -6.45 2.68 5.51
C MET A 219 -6.86 4.15 5.53
N ASN A 220 -7.29 4.63 4.39
CA ASN A 220 -7.68 6.02 4.17
C ASN A 220 -9.12 6.11 3.70
N GLY A 221 -9.86 7.14 4.15
CA GLY A 221 -11.10 7.59 3.52
C GLY A 221 -10.79 8.39 2.25
N ASN A 222 -11.82 8.77 1.49
CA ASN A 222 -11.68 9.57 0.29
C ASN A 222 -12.84 10.56 0.16
N ILE A 223 -12.54 11.87 -0.02
CA ILE A 223 -13.57 12.89 -0.26
C ILE A 223 -14.04 12.97 -1.72
N LYS A 224 -13.38 12.27 -2.62
CA LYS A 224 -13.75 12.24 -4.03
C LYS A 224 -14.64 11.06 -4.34
N ASP A 225 -15.49 11.23 -5.34
CA ASP A 225 -16.25 10.12 -5.89
C ASP A 225 -15.35 9.14 -6.64
N GLN A 226 -15.84 7.93 -6.88
CA GLN A 226 -15.17 6.93 -7.71
C GLN A 226 -14.74 7.52 -9.05
N PHE A 227 -13.64 7.01 -9.61
CA PHE A 227 -13.04 7.44 -10.87
C PHE A 227 -12.55 8.90 -10.90
N LYS A 228 -12.29 9.45 -9.71
CA LYS A 228 -11.64 10.75 -9.55
C LYS A 228 -10.30 10.54 -8.82
N PRO A 229 -9.32 11.46 -9.02
CA PRO A 229 -8.11 11.45 -8.20
C PRO A 229 -8.49 11.45 -6.73
N ASP A 230 -7.87 10.57 -5.97
CA ASP A 230 -8.10 10.45 -4.55
C ASP A 230 -7.58 11.67 -3.76
N ILE A 231 -8.19 11.88 -2.61
CA ILE A 231 -7.70 12.78 -1.57
C ILE A 231 -7.95 12.06 -0.26
N HIS A 232 -6.88 11.65 0.38
CA HIS A 232 -6.95 10.92 1.64
C HIS A 232 -7.59 11.74 2.75
N THR A 233 -8.51 11.13 3.46
CA THR A 233 -9.21 11.68 4.63
C THR A 233 -9.31 10.63 5.72
N PRO A 234 -9.61 11.02 6.96
CA PRO A 234 -9.97 10.06 7.99
C PRO A 234 -11.13 9.17 7.56
N ILE A 235 -11.10 7.92 8.00
CA ILE A 235 -12.17 6.97 7.76
C ILE A 235 -13.44 7.46 8.48
N ASP A 236 -14.59 7.25 7.86
CA ASP A 236 -15.90 7.68 8.39
C ASP A 236 -16.01 9.19 8.71
N SER A 237 -15.09 10.02 8.21
CA SER A 237 -15.29 11.46 8.28
C SER A 237 -16.58 11.85 7.56
N VAL A 238 -17.17 12.99 7.96
CA VAL A 238 -18.41 13.50 7.33
C VAL A 238 -18.28 13.64 5.81
N ASN A 239 -17.06 13.86 5.33
CA ASN A 239 -16.74 14.04 3.91
C ASN A 239 -16.28 12.75 3.21
N ASP A 240 -16.13 11.64 3.94
CA ASP A 240 -15.69 10.39 3.34
C ASP A 240 -16.73 9.84 2.37
N LYS A 241 -16.32 9.58 1.13
CA LYS A 241 -17.17 9.03 0.07
C LYS A 241 -17.18 7.51 0.03
N ILE A 242 -16.18 6.85 0.62
CA ILE A 242 -16.15 5.40 0.74
C ILE A 242 -17.26 4.94 1.68
N LYS A 243 -17.59 5.78 2.65
CA LYS A 243 -18.60 5.51 3.67
C LYS A 243 -18.34 4.18 4.39
N PHE A 244 -17.16 4.10 4.97
CA PHE A 244 -16.84 3.01 5.86
C PHE A 244 -17.83 3.02 7.02
N SER A 245 -18.84 2.19 6.94
CA SER A 245 -19.72 1.97 8.08
C SER A 245 -18.92 1.33 9.22
N GLU A 246 -19.39 1.46 10.44
CA GLU A 246 -18.87 0.76 11.62
C GLU A 246 -18.57 -0.72 11.33
N TYR A 247 -19.43 -1.38 10.56
CA TYR A 247 -19.26 -2.77 10.14
C TYR A 247 -17.97 -2.96 9.32
N VAL A 248 -17.65 -2.05 8.40
CA VAL A 248 -16.47 -2.13 7.53
C VAL A 248 -15.20 -1.94 8.35
N VAL A 249 -15.17 -0.92 9.18
CA VAL A 249 -14.04 -0.63 10.08
C VAL A 249 -13.77 -1.81 11.01
N ARG A 250 -14.78 -2.37 11.64
CA ARG A 250 -14.65 -3.54 12.51
C ARG A 250 -14.13 -4.78 11.78
N ASN A 251 -14.52 -4.99 10.53
CA ASN A 251 -14.03 -6.13 9.78
C ASN A 251 -12.57 -5.97 9.37
N ILE A 252 -12.14 -4.78 8.91
CA ILE A 252 -10.73 -4.51 8.61
C ILE A 252 -9.87 -4.67 9.88
N ALA A 253 -10.34 -4.19 11.02
CA ALA A 253 -9.61 -4.33 12.27
C ALA A 253 -9.40 -5.78 12.72
N LYS A 254 -10.30 -6.69 12.36
CA LYS A 254 -10.16 -8.12 12.67
C LYS A 254 -9.08 -8.82 11.86
N LEU A 255 -8.59 -8.18 10.78
CA LEU A 255 -7.58 -8.79 9.90
C LEU A 255 -6.20 -8.96 10.54
N ASN A 256 -5.95 -8.35 11.71
CA ASN A 256 -4.67 -8.41 12.42
C ASN A 256 -3.47 -7.98 11.57
N LYS A 257 -3.65 -6.89 10.81
CA LYS A 257 -2.64 -6.28 9.94
C LYS A 257 -2.23 -4.92 10.48
N ILE A 258 -1.10 -4.42 9.99
CA ILE A 258 -0.63 -3.07 10.32
C ILE A 258 -1.36 -2.10 9.40
N CYS A 259 -2.23 -1.26 9.98
CA CYS A 259 -2.93 -0.21 9.25
C CYS A 259 -2.11 1.08 9.32
N ILE A 260 -1.84 1.69 8.18
CA ILE A 260 -1.16 2.97 8.06
C ILE A 260 -2.16 3.97 7.49
N CYS A 261 -2.34 5.10 8.18
CA CYS A 261 -3.18 6.18 7.70
C CYS A 261 -2.30 7.29 7.15
N GLU A 262 -2.50 7.64 5.89
CA GLU A 262 -1.76 8.68 5.17
C GLU A 262 -2.54 9.99 5.11
N THR A 263 -3.12 10.36 6.23
CA THR A 263 -3.93 11.58 6.38
C THR A 263 -3.12 12.74 6.93
N LYS A 264 -3.68 13.94 6.88
CA LYS A 264 -3.01 15.15 7.37
C LYS A 264 -2.89 15.17 8.90
N ASP A 265 -2.01 16.01 9.41
CA ASP A 265 -1.95 16.33 10.83
C ASP A 265 -3.33 16.80 11.35
N GLY A 266 -3.67 16.42 12.56
CA GLY A 266 -4.97 16.71 13.19
C GLY A 266 -5.97 15.57 13.11
N ASP A 267 -5.77 14.59 12.22
CA ASP A 267 -6.67 13.44 12.14
C ASP A 267 -6.40 12.39 13.25
N TYR A 268 -5.31 12.56 14.00
CA TYR A 268 -4.91 11.63 15.06
C TYR A 268 -5.95 11.51 16.18
N GLU A 269 -6.52 12.62 16.61
CA GLU A 269 -7.54 12.64 17.67
C GLU A 269 -8.78 11.84 17.24
N TYR A 270 -9.22 12.04 16.00
CA TYR A 270 -10.33 11.29 15.42
C TYR A 270 -10.10 9.78 15.45
N TYR A 271 -8.92 9.35 15.07
CA TYR A 271 -8.59 7.94 15.09
C TYR A 271 -8.43 7.39 16.51
N GLN A 272 -8.00 8.22 17.46
CA GLN A 272 -7.98 7.83 18.86
C GLN A 272 -9.38 7.58 19.40
N GLU A 273 -10.33 8.46 19.08
CA GLU A 273 -11.75 8.25 19.40
C GLU A 273 -12.29 6.97 18.79
N LEU A 274 -12.03 6.72 17.50
CA LEU A 274 -12.43 5.46 16.85
C LEU A 274 -11.81 4.23 17.52
N SER A 275 -10.57 4.31 17.96
CA SER A 275 -9.91 3.17 18.62
C SER A 275 -10.54 2.84 19.96
N GLU A 276 -10.89 3.86 20.72
CA GLU A 276 -11.58 3.71 22.00
C GLU A 276 -12.97 3.13 21.79
N GLU A 277 -13.70 3.62 20.79
CA GLU A 277 -15.05 3.16 20.46
C GLU A 277 -15.06 1.71 19.96
N TYR A 278 -14.12 1.33 19.11
CA TYR A 278 -14.07 0.00 18.47
C TYR A 278 -13.12 -0.99 19.11
N GLY A 279 -12.43 -0.59 20.18
CA GLY A 279 -11.51 -1.45 20.91
C GLY A 279 -10.23 -1.78 20.15
N TYR A 280 -9.74 -0.88 19.32
CA TYR A 280 -8.44 -1.01 18.66
C TYR A 280 -7.31 -0.64 19.62
N SER A 281 -6.16 -1.26 19.47
CA SER A 281 -4.96 -0.75 20.07
C SER A 281 -4.32 0.25 19.12
N ILE A 282 -4.36 1.54 19.46
CA ILE A 282 -3.46 2.50 18.86
C ILE A 282 -2.09 2.29 19.49
N VAL A 283 -1.07 2.18 18.68
CA VAL A 283 0.29 2.32 19.17
C VAL A 283 0.53 3.81 19.35
N ASP A 284 0.32 4.28 20.58
CA ASP A 284 0.64 5.65 20.96
C ASP A 284 2.13 5.89 20.70
N LYS A 285 2.40 6.94 19.92
CA LYS A 285 3.77 7.40 19.63
C LYS A 285 4.62 7.48 20.91
N ASN A 286 4.02 7.86 22.03
CA ASN A 286 4.71 8.07 23.30
C ASN A 286 4.94 6.78 24.11
N LYS A 287 4.22 5.70 23.83
CA LYS A 287 4.33 4.43 24.57
C LYS A 287 5.31 3.43 23.95
N LEU A 288 5.67 3.58 22.68
CA LEU A 288 6.70 2.76 22.04
C LEU A 288 8.11 3.00 22.60
N TYR A 289 8.28 4.00 23.48
CA TYR A 289 9.56 4.35 24.12
C TYR A 289 9.67 3.99 25.59
N ALA A 290 8.66 3.35 26.14
CA ALA A 290 8.64 3.00 27.55
C ALA A 290 9.16 1.58 27.85
N TYR A 291 9.78 0.91 26.85
CA TYR A 291 10.38 -0.43 27.03
C TYR A 291 11.77 -0.50 26.47
#